data_c313f0a4c66d926e8f589e2afa95ecf4
#
_entry.id   c313f0a4c66d926e8f589e2afa95ecf4
#
_cell.length_a   1.000
_cell.length_b   1.000
_cell.length_c   1.000
_cell.angle_alpha   90.00
_cell.angle_beta   90.00
_cell.angle_gamma   90.00
#
_symmetry.space_group_name_H-M   'P 1'
#
loop_
_entity.id
_entity.type
_entity.pdbx_description
1 polymer ?
#
loop_
_entity_poly.entity_id
_entity_poly.type
_entity_poly.pdbx_seq_one_letter_code
_entity_poly.pdbx_strand_id
1 'polypeptide(L)'
;MSPDRLLETCERVLDLVGNDAEAEVTVTAGPEALTRFATGFIHQNVADDARQVHLRVALDGRVAEATANQTDDDALTRLVRAALEAARLRPVDPGWPGLAPPAAGPSVDHWDQATAVASPDERAARVGAFVAAAEGLETAGFCSTEGVRTAFANSAGQRLTGRATTAMLDGIARTGGSDGSARASSVRLSDLDGAALGVEAARRAREADDATDLEPGRYEVVLTPSCVVNVLSFLAIYGFNGRAVEEERSFARIGEAQFDASITLADDVTHPMAIGIGFDAEGTPKRRVELVRGGVTAGLIHDRRTAKALNAESTGNAVAGAGPFGALPANLVLEAGDSADLVAGVERGLLVTDLWYTRILDPRTMVVTGLTRNGVWLVEDGRVVRPVTNLRFTQSYLEALAPGAVRGVGSDATLVGSATFGFGGYVVPSLHLASWNFTGGAKG
;
A
#
# COMPACT_ATOMS: atom_id res chain seq x y z
N MET A 1 6.58 -8.25 23.04
CA MET A 1 7.02 -7.13 23.95
C MET A 1 5.90 -6.11 24.03
N SER A 2 5.63 -5.48 25.19
CA SER A 2 4.59 -4.43 25.28
C SER A 2 5.09 -3.13 24.64
N PRO A 3 4.19 -2.22 24.20
CA PRO A 3 4.57 -0.90 23.69
C PRO A 3 5.46 -0.10 24.66
N ASP A 4 5.18 -0.19 25.97
CA ASP A 4 5.97 0.50 27.01
C ASP A 4 7.43 0.03 27.04
N ARG A 5 7.66 -1.28 26.94
CA ARG A 5 9.02 -1.84 26.85
C ARG A 5 9.76 -1.44 25.59
N LEU A 6 9.06 -1.22 24.47
CA LEU A 6 9.68 -0.68 23.27
C LEU A 6 10.08 0.78 23.48
N LEU A 7 9.23 1.56 24.16
CA LEU A 7 9.54 2.95 24.50
C LEU A 7 10.72 3.05 25.45
N GLU A 8 10.80 2.20 26.49
CA GLU A 8 11.97 2.09 27.37
C GLU A 8 13.27 1.82 26.57
N THR A 9 13.20 0.99 25.53
CA THR A 9 14.37 0.74 24.64
C THR A 9 14.73 2.00 23.85
N CYS A 10 13.75 2.75 23.33
CA CYS A 10 14.02 4.04 22.68
C CYS A 10 14.71 5.01 23.64
N GLU A 11 14.25 5.12 24.87
CA GLU A 11 14.82 6.02 25.88
C GLU A 11 16.25 5.64 26.25
N ARG A 12 16.53 4.35 26.43
CA ARG A 12 17.90 3.86 26.65
C ARG A 12 18.85 4.22 25.51
N VAL A 13 18.39 4.13 24.25
CA VAL A 13 19.21 4.54 23.10
C VAL A 13 19.47 6.05 23.12
N LEU A 14 18.44 6.86 23.43
CA LEU A 14 18.59 8.30 23.57
C LEU A 14 19.56 8.68 24.71
N ASP A 15 19.48 7.99 25.85
CA ASP A 15 20.41 8.19 26.98
C ASP A 15 21.85 7.86 26.59
N LEU A 16 22.07 6.81 25.77
CA LEU A 16 23.40 6.45 25.25
C LEU A 16 23.94 7.48 24.24
N VAL A 17 23.08 8.14 23.46
CA VAL A 17 23.49 9.27 22.60
C VAL A 17 23.79 10.50 23.44
N GLY A 18 23.05 10.73 24.51
CA GLY A 18 23.21 11.86 25.40
C GLY A 18 22.97 13.19 24.67
N ASN A 19 23.84 14.16 24.93
CA ASN A 19 23.79 15.49 24.33
C ASN A 19 24.73 15.66 23.12
N ASP A 20 25.33 14.58 22.65
CA ASP A 20 26.34 14.63 21.58
C ASP A 20 25.71 14.94 20.21
N ALA A 21 24.42 14.58 20.01
CA ALA A 21 23.72 14.77 18.75
C ALA A 21 22.19 14.86 18.97
N GLU A 22 21.48 15.48 18.02
CA GLU A 22 20.04 15.24 17.87
C GLU A 22 19.82 13.78 17.49
N ALA A 23 18.86 13.12 18.11
CA ALA A 23 18.59 11.70 17.84
C ALA A 23 17.09 11.39 17.82
N GLU A 24 16.72 10.47 16.95
CA GLU A 24 15.40 9.83 16.93
C GLU A 24 15.56 8.32 16.80
N VAL A 25 14.71 7.60 17.49
CA VAL A 25 14.76 6.15 17.63
C VAL A 25 13.39 5.57 17.36
N THR A 26 13.34 4.58 16.48
CA THR A 26 12.15 3.73 16.29
C THR A 26 12.49 2.31 16.70
N VAL A 27 11.68 1.72 17.56
CA VAL A 27 11.77 0.29 17.91
C VAL A 27 10.49 -0.39 17.45
N THR A 28 10.64 -1.36 16.56
CA THR A 28 9.53 -2.17 16.04
C THR A 28 9.72 -3.63 16.44
N ALA A 29 8.65 -4.28 16.86
CA ALA A 29 8.65 -5.69 17.19
C ALA A 29 7.29 -6.33 16.94
N GLY A 30 7.30 -7.60 16.57
CA GLY A 30 6.09 -8.41 16.51
C GLY A 30 6.19 -9.63 15.62
N PRO A 31 5.19 -10.51 15.73
CA PRO A 31 5.13 -11.72 14.94
C PRO A 31 4.77 -11.41 13.47
N GLU A 32 5.43 -12.09 12.58
CA GLU A 32 5.09 -12.21 11.18
C GLU A 32 5.01 -13.69 10.83
N ALA A 33 3.94 -14.12 10.18
CA ALA A 33 3.76 -15.51 9.84
C ALA A 33 3.09 -15.69 8.48
N LEU A 34 3.52 -16.72 7.75
CA LEU A 34 3.11 -17.00 6.40
C LEU A 34 2.89 -18.50 6.20
N THR A 35 1.72 -18.86 5.66
CA THR A 35 1.38 -20.21 5.20
C THR A 35 1.21 -20.18 3.69
N ARG A 36 2.11 -20.84 2.94
CA ARG A 36 2.06 -20.93 1.47
C ARG A 36 1.50 -22.24 1.01
N PHE A 37 0.76 -22.19 -0.08
CA PHE A 37 0.24 -23.36 -0.75
C PHE A 37 0.49 -23.30 -2.27
N ALA A 38 0.67 -24.46 -2.87
CA ALA A 38 0.76 -24.62 -4.31
C ALA A 38 0.29 -26.04 -4.68
N THR A 39 -0.20 -26.23 -5.90
CA THR A 39 -0.71 -27.54 -6.38
C THR A 39 -1.73 -28.20 -5.44
N GLY A 40 -2.55 -27.36 -4.77
CA GLY A 40 -3.63 -27.83 -3.88
C GLY A 40 -3.20 -28.23 -2.48
N PHE A 41 -1.94 -28.02 -2.04
CA PHE A 41 -1.49 -28.37 -0.69
C PHE A 41 -0.56 -27.31 -0.08
N ILE A 42 -0.53 -27.25 1.24
CA ILE A 42 0.39 -26.40 1.99
C ILE A 42 1.78 -27.01 1.95
N HIS A 43 2.74 -26.26 1.41
CA HIS A 43 4.13 -26.71 1.30
C HIS A 43 5.11 -25.94 2.18
N GLN A 44 4.69 -24.78 2.74
CA GLN A 44 5.55 -23.97 3.58
C GLN A 44 4.74 -23.25 4.66
N ASN A 45 5.29 -23.25 5.87
CA ASN A 45 4.79 -22.47 7.00
C ASN A 45 5.98 -21.83 7.70
N VAL A 46 5.99 -20.50 7.77
CA VAL A 46 7.08 -19.72 8.36
C VAL A 46 6.50 -18.80 9.41
N ALA A 47 7.17 -18.65 10.54
CA ALA A 47 6.85 -17.65 11.55
C ALA A 47 8.16 -17.08 12.10
N ASP A 48 8.17 -15.78 12.30
CA ASP A 48 9.27 -15.03 12.91
C ASP A 48 8.71 -14.04 13.94
N ASP A 49 9.50 -13.69 14.95
CA ASP A 49 9.22 -12.59 15.89
C ASP A 49 10.32 -11.54 15.69
N ALA A 50 10.16 -10.76 14.63
CA ALA A 50 11.14 -9.79 14.21
C ALA A 50 11.25 -8.62 15.19
N ARG A 51 12.46 -8.12 15.38
CA ARG A 51 12.75 -6.88 16.12
C ARG A 51 13.70 -6.04 15.33
N GLN A 52 13.46 -4.73 15.37
CA GLN A 52 14.36 -3.76 14.78
C GLN A 52 14.44 -2.51 15.64
N VAL A 53 15.66 -2.06 15.90
CA VAL A 53 15.95 -0.73 16.42
C VAL A 53 16.54 0.08 15.27
N HIS A 54 15.90 1.16 14.92
CA HIS A 54 16.39 2.12 13.94
C HIS A 54 16.75 3.41 14.67
N LEU A 55 18.00 3.84 14.54
CA LEU A 55 18.52 5.07 15.11
C LEU A 55 18.94 6.00 13.98
N ARG A 56 18.44 7.23 14.00
CA ARG A 56 18.94 8.34 13.18
C ARG A 56 19.53 9.41 14.10
N VAL A 57 20.72 9.85 13.79
CA VAL A 57 21.43 10.91 14.53
C VAL A 57 21.78 12.06 13.60
N ALA A 58 21.73 13.29 14.13
CA ALA A 58 22.23 14.49 13.45
C ALA A 58 23.26 15.20 14.34
N LEU A 59 24.52 15.17 13.91
CA LEU A 59 25.66 15.78 14.58
C LEU A 59 26.12 16.99 13.76
N ASP A 60 25.93 18.20 14.28
CA ASP A 60 26.24 19.44 13.58
C ASP A 60 25.70 19.48 12.12
N GLY A 61 24.46 19.04 11.96
CA GLY A 61 23.79 18.94 10.64
C GLY A 61 24.28 17.79 9.75
N ARG A 62 25.07 16.87 10.26
CA ARG A 62 25.54 15.65 9.57
C ARG A 62 24.66 14.49 10.00
N VAL A 63 23.89 13.95 9.09
CA VAL A 63 22.88 12.92 9.38
C VAL A 63 23.37 11.53 9.03
N ALA A 64 23.21 10.57 9.95
CA ALA A 64 23.46 9.16 9.70
C ALA A 64 22.43 8.28 10.38
N GLU A 65 22.24 7.09 9.84
CA GLU A 65 21.32 6.08 10.33
C GLU A 65 22.07 4.77 10.61
N ALA A 66 21.59 4.03 11.60
CA ALA A 66 22.05 2.70 11.91
C ALA A 66 20.86 1.83 12.38
N THR A 67 20.94 0.53 12.18
CA THR A 67 19.93 -0.43 12.61
C THR A 67 20.55 -1.57 13.40
N ALA A 68 19.78 -2.12 14.33
CA ALA A 68 20.11 -3.35 15.05
C ALA A 68 18.85 -4.20 15.22
N ASN A 69 19.02 -5.51 15.34
CA ASN A 69 17.97 -6.46 15.66
C ASN A 69 18.05 -7.01 17.10
N GLN A 70 19.03 -6.57 17.85
CA GLN A 70 19.27 -6.91 19.26
C GLN A 70 19.05 -5.68 20.14
N THR A 71 18.56 -5.90 21.37
CA THR A 71 18.19 -4.84 22.32
C THR A 71 18.91 -4.97 23.67
N ASP A 72 19.97 -5.80 23.74
CA ASP A 72 20.86 -5.81 24.90
C ASP A 72 21.78 -4.57 24.93
N ASP A 73 22.34 -4.26 26.08
CA ASP A 73 23.11 -3.03 26.30
C ASP A 73 24.34 -2.92 25.40
N ASP A 74 25.01 -4.04 25.13
CA ASP A 74 26.18 -4.06 24.26
C ASP A 74 25.80 -3.79 22.79
N ALA A 75 24.67 -4.35 22.33
CA ALA A 75 24.16 -4.11 20.99
C ALA A 75 23.72 -2.66 20.79
N LEU A 76 22.99 -2.09 21.75
CA LEU A 76 22.57 -0.68 21.71
C LEU A 76 23.78 0.27 21.77
N THR A 77 24.78 -0.03 22.58
CA THR A 77 26.03 0.76 22.65
C THR A 77 26.78 0.72 21.31
N ARG A 78 26.87 -0.45 20.67
CA ARG A 78 27.46 -0.58 19.32
C ARG A 78 26.67 0.19 18.27
N LEU A 79 25.35 0.15 18.33
CA LEU A 79 24.45 0.88 17.42
C LEU A 79 24.70 2.38 17.48
N VAL A 80 24.70 2.95 18.70
CA VAL A 80 24.93 4.38 18.92
C VAL A 80 26.31 4.80 18.44
N ARG A 81 27.35 4.05 18.81
CA ARG A 81 28.71 4.33 18.36
C ARG A 81 28.82 4.33 16.84
N ALA A 82 28.25 3.33 16.17
CA ALA A 82 28.29 3.22 14.70
C ALA A 82 27.57 4.39 14.04
N ALA A 83 26.39 4.81 14.56
CA ALA A 83 25.66 5.96 14.03
C ALA A 83 26.44 7.27 14.19
N LEU A 84 27.01 7.53 15.36
CA LEU A 84 27.81 8.74 15.63
C LEU A 84 29.11 8.78 14.80
N GLU A 85 29.82 7.66 14.66
CA GLU A 85 31.00 7.56 13.82
C GLU A 85 30.65 7.80 12.35
N ALA A 86 29.55 7.22 11.85
CA ALA A 86 29.08 7.45 10.51
C ALA A 86 28.71 8.92 10.27
N ALA A 87 28.03 9.56 11.21
CA ALA A 87 27.66 10.98 11.11
C ALA A 87 28.88 11.90 10.99
N ARG A 88 29.95 11.63 11.74
CA ARG A 88 31.20 12.42 11.67
C ARG A 88 31.83 12.41 10.27
N LEU A 89 31.62 11.34 9.50
CA LEU A 89 32.18 11.17 8.15
C LEU A 89 31.27 11.70 7.04
N ARG A 90 30.03 12.07 7.35
CA ARG A 90 29.07 12.59 6.37
C ARG A 90 29.28 14.09 6.12
N PRO A 91 28.96 14.61 4.93
CA PRO A 91 28.82 16.03 4.72
C PRO A 91 27.64 16.58 5.53
N VAL A 92 27.64 17.88 5.80
CA VAL A 92 26.49 18.58 6.35
C VAL A 92 25.31 18.45 5.38
N ASP A 93 24.14 18.10 5.89
CA ASP A 93 22.91 18.00 5.14
C ASP A 93 22.09 19.30 5.27
N PRO A 94 22.07 20.19 4.27
CA PRO A 94 21.31 21.44 4.33
C PRO A 94 19.80 21.22 4.36
N GLY A 95 19.36 20.04 3.91
CA GLY A 95 17.97 19.62 3.91
C GLY A 95 17.49 19.06 5.25
N TRP A 96 18.38 18.86 6.25
CA TRP A 96 17.97 18.36 7.56
C TRP A 96 16.86 19.22 8.18
N PRO A 97 15.65 18.68 8.45
CA PRO A 97 14.53 19.46 8.93
C PRO A 97 14.54 19.67 10.45
N GLY A 98 15.48 19.05 11.18
CA GLY A 98 15.42 18.89 12.62
C GLY A 98 14.48 17.76 13.05
N LEU A 99 14.31 17.60 14.34
CA LEU A 99 13.46 16.56 14.95
C LEU A 99 11.98 16.98 15.00
N ALA A 100 11.07 16.00 14.98
CA ALA A 100 9.65 16.24 15.19
C ALA A 100 9.41 16.78 16.62
N PRO A 101 8.65 17.87 16.79
CA PRO A 101 8.26 18.35 18.10
C PRO A 101 7.25 17.40 18.75
N PRO A 102 7.09 17.44 20.08
CA PRO A 102 6.06 16.68 20.77
C PRO A 102 4.66 17.00 20.26
N ALA A 103 3.96 15.97 19.82
CA ALA A 103 2.57 16.06 19.37
C ALA A 103 1.86 14.72 19.56
N ALA A 104 0.57 14.75 19.91
CA ALA A 104 -0.24 13.55 20.05
C ALA A 104 -0.67 13.03 18.68
N GLY A 105 -0.60 11.71 18.48
CA GLY A 105 -1.13 11.04 17.31
C GLY A 105 -2.65 10.83 17.37
N PRO A 106 -3.31 10.54 16.24
CA PRO A 106 -4.69 10.13 16.22
C PRO A 106 -4.87 8.80 16.95
N SER A 107 -6.03 8.62 17.59
CA SER A 107 -6.42 7.32 18.13
C SER A 107 -6.87 6.44 16.99
N VAL A 108 -6.18 5.33 16.74
CA VAL A 108 -6.56 4.29 15.77
C VAL A 108 -6.62 2.94 16.49
N ASP A 109 -7.62 2.13 16.16
CA ASP A 109 -7.79 0.78 16.71
C ASP A 109 -7.70 -0.26 15.59
N HIS A 110 -6.48 -0.46 15.12
CA HIS A 110 -6.14 -1.42 14.07
C HIS A 110 -5.45 -2.66 14.63
N TRP A 111 -5.88 -3.10 15.82
CA TRP A 111 -5.28 -4.24 16.49
C TRP A 111 -6.31 -5.32 16.79
N ASP A 112 -6.00 -6.54 16.39
CA ASP A 112 -6.70 -7.75 16.81
C ASP A 112 -5.73 -8.74 17.47
N GLN A 113 -5.96 -9.02 18.75
CA GLN A 113 -5.06 -9.89 19.50
C GLN A 113 -5.05 -11.32 18.95
N ALA A 114 -6.19 -11.83 18.46
CA ALA A 114 -6.27 -13.17 17.90
C ALA A 114 -5.43 -13.28 16.63
N THR A 115 -5.49 -12.28 15.75
CA THR A 115 -4.66 -12.22 14.54
C THR A 115 -3.16 -12.14 14.87
N ALA A 116 -2.79 -11.34 15.88
CA ALA A 116 -1.38 -11.18 16.28
C ALA A 116 -0.74 -12.47 16.80
N VAL A 117 -1.53 -13.39 17.32
CA VAL A 117 -1.05 -14.68 17.87
C VAL A 117 -1.59 -15.88 17.10
N ALA A 118 -2.10 -15.65 15.89
CA ALA A 118 -2.71 -16.70 15.09
C ALA A 118 -1.74 -17.87 14.87
N SER A 119 -2.24 -19.06 15.11
CA SER A 119 -1.50 -20.30 14.95
C SER A 119 -1.31 -20.66 13.46
N PRO A 120 -0.36 -21.55 13.13
CA PRO A 120 -0.28 -22.16 11.81
C PRO A 120 -1.57 -22.84 11.37
N ASP A 121 -2.28 -23.50 12.28
CA ASP A 121 -3.53 -24.22 11.98
C ASP A 121 -4.67 -23.27 11.60
N GLU A 122 -4.76 -22.10 12.23
CA GLU A 122 -5.77 -21.10 11.88
C GLU A 122 -5.55 -20.52 10.48
N ARG A 123 -4.30 -20.26 10.06
CA ARG A 123 -3.99 -19.87 8.68
C ARG A 123 -4.20 -21.02 7.71
N ALA A 124 -3.79 -22.24 8.10
CA ALA A 124 -4.00 -23.44 7.30
C ALA A 124 -5.50 -23.74 7.06
N ALA A 125 -6.36 -23.45 8.03
CA ALA A 125 -7.81 -23.58 7.87
C ALA A 125 -8.36 -22.64 6.78
N ARG A 126 -7.86 -21.39 6.68
CA ARG A 126 -8.24 -20.46 5.62
C ARG A 126 -7.77 -20.94 4.24
N VAL A 127 -6.53 -21.41 4.16
CA VAL A 127 -5.97 -22.01 2.94
C VAL A 127 -6.74 -23.27 2.54
N GLY A 128 -7.01 -24.17 3.51
CA GLY A 128 -7.76 -25.40 3.25
C GLY A 128 -9.17 -25.14 2.72
N ALA A 129 -9.85 -24.11 3.26
CA ALA A 129 -11.16 -23.68 2.77
C ALA A 129 -11.08 -23.13 1.33
N PHE A 130 -10.04 -22.33 0.99
CA PHE A 130 -9.80 -21.86 -0.36
C PHE A 130 -9.58 -23.01 -1.35
N VAL A 131 -8.68 -23.93 -1.02
CA VAL A 131 -8.34 -25.10 -1.86
C VAL A 131 -9.56 -25.99 -2.08
N ALA A 132 -10.31 -26.28 -1.03
CA ALA A 132 -11.51 -27.12 -1.14
C ALA A 132 -12.59 -26.47 -2.02
N ALA A 133 -12.79 -25.15 -1.90
CA ALA A 133 -13.78 -24.40 -2.67
C ALA A 133 -13.38 -24.18 -4.13
N ALA A 134 -12.11 -24.35 -4.47
CA ALA A 134 -11.64 -24.31 -5.86
C ALA A 134 -11.99 -25.57 -6.68
N GLU A 135 -12.59 -26.58 -6.04
CA GLU A 135 -13.19 -27.77 -6.68
C GLU A 135 -12.26 -28.49 -7.68
N GLY A 136 -11.07 -28.85 -7.24
CA GLY A 136 -10.10 -29.65 -8.00
C GLY A 136 -9.26 -28.87 -9.00
N LEU A 137 -9.42 -27.57 -9.12
CA LEU A 137 -8.48 -26.74 -9.88
C LEU A 137 -7.12 -26.69 -9.17
N GLU A 138 -6.05 -26.51 -9.96
CA GLU A 138 -4.74 -26.25 -9.39
C GLU A 138 -4.78 -24.89 -8.67
N THR A 139 -4.30 -24.85 -7.42
CA THR A 139 -4.31 -23.63 -6.63
C THR A 139 -2.92 -23.29 -6.10
N ALA A 140 -2.63 -22.00 -5.97
CA ALA A 140 -1.41 -21.49 -5.34
C ALA A 140 -1.69 -20.16 -4.65
N GLY A 141 -0.89 -19.84 -3.62
CA GLY A 141 -1.04 -18.58 -2.91
C GLY A 141 -0.47 -18.63 -1.50
N PHE A 142 -0.97 -17.74 -0.66
CA PHE A 142 -0.56 -17.67 0.74
C PHE A 142 -1.65 -17.08 1.64
N CYS A 143 -1.57 -17.44 2.93
CA CYS A 143 -2.25 -16.73 4.01
C CYS A 143 -1.19 -16.21 4.96
N SER A 144 -1.18 -14.90 5.23
CA SER A 144 -0.25 -14.26 6.17
C SER A 144 -0.99 -13.59 7.32
N THR A 145 -0.30 -13.50 8.45
CA THR A 145 -0.69 -12.68 9.60
C THR A 145 0.52 -11.92 10.09
N GLU A 146 0.32 -10.67 10.44
CA GLU A 146 1.35 -9.81 10.98
C GLU A 146 0.79 -9.02 12.16
N GLY A 147 1.62 -8.85 13.20
CA GLY A 147 1.27 -8.02 14.34
C GLY A 147 2.46 -7.14 14.69
N VAL A 148 2.42 -5.86 14.31
CA VAL A 148 3.48 -4.91 14.64
C VAL A 148 3.14 -4.10 15.87
N ARG A 149 4.12 -3.89 16.72
CA ARG A 149 4.14 -2.88 17.79
C ARG A 149 5.33 -1.99 17.56
N THR A 150 5.12 -0.70 17.66
CA THR A 150 6.16 0.29 17.40
C THR A 150 6.18 1.33 18.50
N ALA A 151 7.36 1.72 18.93
CA ALA A 151 7.59 2.91 19.73
C ALA A 151 8.54 3.85 19.01
N PHE A 152 8.32 5.13 19.17
CA PHE A 152 9.16 6.20 18.66
C PHE A 152 9.51 7.15 19.81
N ALA A 153 10.77 7.56 19.88
CA ALA A 153 11.20 8.64 20.76
C ALA A 153 12.29 9.48 20.08
N ASN A 154 12.36 10.76 20.40
CA ASN A 154 13.46 11.61 19.96
C ASN A 154 13.97 12.54 21.08
N SER A 155 15.15 13.13 20.88
CA SER A 155 15.78 14.02 21.86
C SER A 155 15.08 15.38 21.98
N ALA A 156 14.14 15.71 21.08
CA ALA A 156 13.26 16.89 21.20
C ALA A 156 12.02 16.65 22.09
N GLY A 157 11.87 15.45 22.65
CA GLY A 157 10.80 15.11 23.59
C GLY A 157 9.58 14.42 22.97
N GLN A 158 9.56 14.14 21.67
CA GLN A 158 8.47 13.35 21.09
C GLN A 158 8.50 11.90 21.61
N ARG A 159 7.34 11.37 21.99
CA ARG A 159 7.12 10.00 22.48
C ARG A 159 5.82 9.47 21.90
N LEU A 160 5.89 8.40 21.14
CA LEU A 160 4.72 7.78 20.50
C LEU A 160 4.82 6.25 20.62
N THR A 161 3.67 5.63 20.75
CA THR A 161 3.52 4.18 20.62
C THR A 161 2.36 3.85 19.70
N GLY A 162 2.47 2.74 19.00
CA GLY A 162 1.42 2.26 18.10
C GLY A 162 1.46 0.75 17.94
N ARG A 163 0.35 0.20 17.46
CA ARG A 163 0.25 -1.21 17.12
C ARG A 163 -0.75 -1.39 15.98
N ALA A 164 -0.50 -2.39 15.15
CA ALA A 164 -1.44 -2.79 14.11
C ALA A 164 -1.31 -4.28 13.81
N THR A 165 -2.39 -4.89 13.37
CA THR A 165 -2.39 -6.24 12.81
C THR A 165 -2.84 -6.21 11.36
N THR A 166 -2.34 -7.16 10.59
CA THR A 166 -2.75 -7.40 9.22
C THR A 166 -2.91 -8.89 8.99
N ALA A 167 -4.00 -9.28 8.37
CA ALA A 167 -4.20 -10.61 7.81
C ALA A 167 -4.48 -10.47 6.32
N MET A 168 -3.92 -11.37 5.52
CA MET A 168 -4.11 -11.40 4.06
C MET A 168 -4.25 -12.85 3.60
N LEU A 169 -5.19 -13.11 2.72
CA LEU A 169 -5.25 -14.31 1.90
C LEU A 169 -5.24 -13.89 0.43
N ASP A 170 -4.23 -14.34 -0.29
CA ASP A 170 -4.09 -14.12 -1.75
C ASP A 170 -3.92 -15.47 -2.42
N GLY A 171 -4.80 -15.80 -3.36
CA GLY A 171 -4.79 -17.07 -4.03
C GLY A 171 -5.22 -17.00 -5.49
N ILE A 172 -4.69 -17.92 -6.26
CA ILE A 172 -5.10 -18.18 -7.64
C ILE A 172 -5.65 -19.60 -7.76
N ALA A 173 -6.61 -19.76 -8.67
CA ALA A 173 -7.02 -21.05 -9.19
C ALA A 173 -6.69 -21.10 -10.69
N ARG A 174 -6.34 -22.29 -11.19
CA ARG A 174 -5.88 -22.46 -12.56
C ARG A 174 -6.61 -23.61 -13.23
N THR A 175 -7.07 -23.37 -14.45
CA THR A 175 -7.47 -24.39 -15.43
C THR A 175 -6.28 -24.77 -16.30
N GLY A 176 -6.51 -25.57 -17.35
CA GLY A 176 -5.47 -25.84 -18.37
C GLY A 176 -5.09 -24.64 -19.24
N GLY A 177 -5.93 -23.61 -19.31
CA GLY A 177 -5.77 -22.46 -20.21
C GLY A 177 -5.82 -21.09 -19.56
N SER A 178 -6.23 -20.98 -18.29
CA SER A 178 -6.46 -19.69 -17.65
C SER A 178 -6.20 -19.69 -16.15
N ASP A 179 -6.04 -18.49 -15.61
CA ASP A 179 -5.90 -18.22 -14.17
C ASP A 179 -7.03 -17.29 -13.69
N GLY A 180 -7.53 -17.55 -12.48
CA GLY A 180 -8.38 -16.62 -11.74
C GLY A 180 -7.78 -16.33 -10.38
N SER A 181 -7.82 -15.08 -9.93
CA SER A 181 -7.30 -14.66 -8.63
C SER A 181 -8.40 -14.12 -7.73
N ALA A 182 -8.24 -14.34 -6.42
CA ALA A 182 -9.04 -13.68 -5.40
C ALA A 182 -8.18 -13.38 -4.18
N ARG A 183 -8.39 -12.20 -3.59
CA ARG A 183 -7.62 -11.75 -2.41
C ARG A 183 -8.49 -10.96 -1.45
N ALA A 184 -8.16 -11.04 -0.18
CA ALA A 184 -8.73 -10.20 0.87
C ALA A 184 -7.68 -9.83 1.89
N SER A 185 -7.87 -8.66 2.50
CA SER A 185 -7.04 -8.14 3.58
C SER A 185 -7.93 -7.57 4.68
N SER A 186 -7.53 -7.75 5.94
CA SER A 186 -8.22 -7.20 7.10
C SER A 186 -7.26 -7.01 8.26
N VAL A 187 -7.68 -6.25 9.27
CA VAL A 187 -7.06 -6.23 10.60
C VAL A 187 -7.21 -7.59 11.29
N ARG A 188 -8.26 -8.37 10.95
CA ARG A 188 -8.62 -9.63 11.58
C ARG A 188 -8.52 -10.82 10.62
N LEU A 189 -7.82 -11.88 11.05
CA LEU A 189 -7.79 -13.14 10.32
C LEU A 189 -9.20 -13.78 10.20
N SER A 190 -10.07 -13.55 11.19
CA SER A 190 -11.45 -14.06 11.18
C SER A 190 -12.29 -13.52 10.02
N ASP A 191 -11.96 -12.34 9.49
CA ASP A 191 -12.71 -11.71 8.39
C ASP A 191 -12.36 -12.31 7.02
N LEU A 192 -11.30 -13.13 6.94
CA LEU A 192 -10.88 -13.77 5.70
C LEU A 192 -11.70 -15.05 5.44
N ASP A 193 -12.66 -14.97 4.53
CA ASP A 193 -13.41 -16.13 4.06
C ASP A 193 -12.67 -16.87 2.94
N GLY A 194 -11.89 -17.89 3.32
CA GLY A 194 -11.13 -18.69 2.35
C GLY A 194 -12.03 -19.40 1.34
N ALA A 195 -13.22 -19.86 1.75
CA ALA A 195 -14.13 -20.55 0.85
C ALA A 195 -14.71 -19.58 -0.22
N ALA A 196 -15.17 -18.39 0.19
CA ALA A 196 -15.66 -17.40 -0.75
C ALA A 196 -14.58 -16.98 -1.75
N LEU A 197 -13.33 -16.78 -1.30
CA LEU A 197 -12.20 -16.47 -2.18
C LEU A 197 -11.86 -17.64 -3.12
N GLY A 198 -11.90 -18.88 -2.64
CA GLY A 198 -11.69 -20.05 -3.49
C GLY A 198 -12.73 -20.20 -4.59
N VAL A 199 -14.02 -19.99 -4.26
CA VAL A 199 -15.13 -19.95 -5.24
C VAL A 199 -14.89 -18.88 -6.29
N GLU A 200 -14.54 -17.66 -5.85
CA GLU A 200 -14.34 -16.53 -6.76
C GLU A 200 -13.13 -16.75 -7.69
N ALA A 201 -12.00 -17.23 -7.16
CA ALA A 201 -10.83 -17.54 -7.97
C ALA A 201 -11.14 -18.64 -9.01
N ALA A 202 -11.84 -19.70 -8.59
CA ALA A 202 -12.23 -20.79 -9.48
C ALA A 202 -13.24 -20.35 -10.54
N ARG A 203 -14.24 -19.52 -10.17
CA ARG A 203 -15.18 -18.94 -11.12
C ARG A 203 -14.46 -18.13 -12.20
N ARG A 204 -13.57 -17.22 -11.78
CA ARG A 204 -12.77 -16.39 -12.71
C ARG A 204 -11.89 -17.24 -13.63
N ALA A 205 -11.24 -18.28 -13.09
CA ALA A 205 -10.44 -19.18 -13.90
C ALA A 205 -11.28 -19.89 -14.98
N ARG A 206 -12.44 -20.46 -14.60
CA ARG A 206 -13.33 -21.16 -15.54
C ARG A 206 -13.95 -20.22 -16.57
N GLU A 207 -14.35 -19.01 -16.16
CA GLU A 207 -14.93 -18.00 -17.05
C GLU A 207 -13.89 -17.38 -18.00
N ALA A 208 -12.59 -17.43 -17.66
CA ALA A 208 -11.50 -16.95 -18.49
C ALA A 208 -10.92 -18.05 -19.42
N ASP A 209 -11.40 -19.28 -19.32
CA ASP A 209 -11.00 -20.36 -20.22
C ASP A 209 -11.49 -20.06 -21.65
N ASP A 210 -10.79 -20.57 -22.65
CA ASP A 210 -11.08 -20.31 -24.08
C ASP A 210 -11.04 -18.81 -24.46
N ALA A 211 -10.19 -18.02 -23.77
CA ALA A 211 -9.99 -16.62 -24.08
C ALA A 211 -9.56 -16.41 -25.55
N THR A 212 -10.17 -15.44 -26.19
CA THR A 212 -9.89 -15.12 -27.60
C THR A 212 -9.21 -13.75 -27.71
N ASP A 213 -8.46 -13.57 -28.78
CA ASP A 213 -7.78 -12.31 -29.05
C ASP A 213 -8.78 -11.16 -29.27
N LEU A 214 -8.35 -9.98 -28.89
CA LEU A 214 -9.04 -8.73 -29.14
C LEU A 214 -8.07 -7.76 -29.83
N GLU A 215 -8.57 -7.04 -30.83
CA GLU A 215 -7.77 -6.04 -31.52
C GLU A 215 -7.31 -4.93 -30.58
N PRO A 216 -6.07 -4.46 -30.67
CA PRO A 216 -5.61 -3.29 -29.93
C PRO A 216 -6.48 -2.08 -30.22
N GLY A 217 -6.66 -1.22 -29.23
CA GLY A 217 -7.52 -0.05 -29.37
C GLY A 217 -7.86 0.60 -28.05
N ARG A 218 -8.74 1.58 -28.12
CA ARG A 218 -9.32 2.22 -26.95
C ARG A 218 -10.69 1.62 -26.64
N TYR A 219 -10.87 1.21 -25.39
CA TYR A 219 -12.09 0.60 -24.89
C TYR A 219 -12.54 1.28 -23.60
N GLU A 220 -13.83 1.34 -23.37
CA GLU A 220 -14.35 1.55 -22.01
C GLU A 220 -13.82 0.44 -21.12
N VAL A 221 -13.57 0.73 -19.84
CA VAL A 221 -13.14 -0.30 -18.90
C VAL A 221 -13.84 -0.18 -17.56
N VAL A 222 -14.20 -1.32 -17.00
CA VAL A 222 -14.48 -1.45 -15.58
C VAL A 222 -13.24 -2.03 -14.92
N LEU A 223 -12.60 -1.26 -14.04
CA LEU A 223 -11.44 -1.66 -13.26
C LEU A 223 -11.89 -2.10 -11.88
N THR A 224 -11.54 -3.32 -11.48
CA THR A 224 -11.80 -3.79 -10.11
C THR A 224 -10.91 -3.06 -9.09
N PRO A 225 -11.20 -3.14 -7.77
CA PRO A 225 -10.37 -2.52 -6.73
C PRO A 225 -8.88 -2.84 -6.85
N SER A 226 -8.49 -4.04 -7.24
CA SER A 226 -7.08 -4.41 -7.45
C SER A 226 -6.40 -3.58 -8.55
N CYS A 227 -7.10 -3.27 -9.62
CA CYS A 227 -6.61 -2.37 -10.67
C CYS A 227 -6.55 -0.91 -10.19
N VAL A 228 -7.59 -0.47 -9.46
CA VAL A 228 -7.68 0.90 -8.95
C VAL A 228 -6.52 1.20 -7.98
N VAL A 229 -6.16 0.27 -7.11
CA VAL A 229 -4.97 0.40 -6.24
C VAL A 229 -3.71 0.67 -7.05
N ASN A 230 -3.51 -0.02 -8.17
CA ASN A 230 -2.35 0.22 -9.04
C ASN A 230 -2.35 1.66 -9.57
N VAL A 231 -3.48 2.14 -10.08
CA VAL A 231 -3.62 3.51 -10.60
C VAL A 231 -3.31 4.54 -9.52
N LEU A 232 -3.93 4.42 -8.35
CA LEU A 232 -3.78 5.37 -7.24
C LEU A 232 -2.38 5.37 -6.64
N SER A 233 -1.73 4.19 -6.58
CA SER A 233 -0.34 4.09 -6.11
C SER A 233 0.62 4.91 -6.96
N PHE A 234 0.50 4.81 -8.28
CA PHE A 234 1.33 5.62 -9.18
C PHE A 234 1.05 7.12 -9.05
N LEU A 235 -0.23 7.52 -8.98
CA LEU A 235 -0.59 8.93 -8.78
C LEU A 235 -0.02 9.48 -7.47
N ALA A 236 -0.09 8.71 -6.38
CA ALA A 236 0.38 9.17 -5.10
C ALA A 236 1.91 9.21 -5.00
N ILE A 237 2.61 8.20 -5.50
CA ILE A 237 4.08 8.13 -5.44
C ILE A 237 4.73 9.17 -6.35
N TYR A 238 4.22 9.34 -7.56
CA TYR A 238 4.85 10.19 -8.57
C TYR A 238 4.22 11.57 -8.72
N GLY A 239 3.02 11.79 -8.20
CA GLY A 239 2.27 13.03 -8.35
C GLY A 239 1.97 13.76 -7.05
N PHE A 240 1.24 13.15 -6.14
CA PHE A 240 0.85 13.80 -4.89
C PHE A 240 1.96 13.82 -3.82
N ASN A 241 3.19 13.70 -4.21
CA ASN A 241 4.37 13.60 -3.35
C ASN A 241 5.16 14.91 -3.39
N GLY A 242 5.43 15.50 -2.22
CA GLY A 242 6.20 16.73 -2.09
C GLY A 242 7.58 16.69 -2.77
N ARG A 243 8.26 15.52 -2.75
CA ARG A 243 9.54 15.32 -3.43
C ARG A 243 9.42 15.44 -4.95
N ALA A 244 8.36 14.87 -5.52
CA ALA A 244 8.10 14.97 -6.95
C ALA A 244 7.82 16.42 -7.39
N VAL A 245 7.19 17.22 -6.52
CA VAL A 245 6.96 18.65 -6.75
C VAL A 245 8.27 19.43 -6.64
N GLU A 246 9.08 19.21 -5.60
CA GLU A 246 10.39 19.83 -5.41
C GLU A 246 11.32 19.60 -6.63
N GLU A 247 11.26 18.41 -7.22
CA GLU A 247 12.04 18.03 -8.40
C GLU A 247 11.36 18.37 -9.74
N GLU A 248 10.26 19.11 -9.72
CA GLU A 248 9.48 19.50 -10.91
C GLU A 248 9.03 18.32 -11.80
N ARG A 249 8.79 17.17 -11.18
CA ARG A 249 8.33 15.93 -11.86
C ARG A 249 6.85 15.64 -11.66
N SER A 250 6.19 16.34 -10.74
CA SER A 250 4.77 16.14 -10.42
C SER A 250 3.85 16.75 -11.48
N PHE A 251 2.71 16.12 -11.68
CA PHE A 251 1.58 16.68 -12.40
C PHE A 251 0.68 17.57 -11.51
N ALA A 252 0.77 17.44 -10.18
CA ALA A 252 -0.18 18.05 -9.25
C ALA A 252 -0.14 19.59 -9.28
N ARG A 253 -1.29 20.18 -9.52
CA ARG A 253 -1.51 21.64 -9.47
C ARG A 253 -2.62 21.94 -8.48
N ILE A 254 -2.22 22.38 -7.29
CA ILE A 254 -3.16 22.65 -6.20
C ILE A 254 -4.19 23.71 -6.62
N GLY A 255 -5.47 23.44 -6.37
CA GLY A 255 -6.59 24.30 -6.71
C GLY A 255 -7.14 24.12 -8.14
N GLU A 256 -6.50 23.28 -8.98
CA GLU A 256 -7.00 23.00 -10.33
C GLU A 256 -7.89 21.76 -10.39
N ALA A 257 -8.93 21.82 -11.21
CA ALA A 257 -9.79 20.69 -11.52
C ALA A 257 -9.09 19.75 -12.53
N GLN A 258 -8.28 18.83 -12.02
CA GLN A 258 -7.49 17.92 -12.84
C GLN A 258 -8.17 16.54 -13.00
N PHE A 259 -9.15 16.24 -12.16
CA PHE A 259 -9.83 14.95 -12.10
C PHE A 259 -11.33 15.13 -12.32
N ASP A 260 -12.01 14.03 -12.59
CA ASP A 260 -13.47 14.02 -12.65
C ASP A 260 -14.08 14.39 -11.29
N ALA A 261 -15.21 15.10 -11.30
CA ALA A 261 -15.87 15.57 -10.09
C ALA A 261 -16.33 14.45 -9.15
N SER A 262 -16.43 13.22 -9.64
CA SER A 262 -16.76 12.04 -8.83
C SER A 262 -15.55 11.53 -8.02
N ILE A 263 -14.32 12.03 -8.26
CA ILE A 263 -13.12 11.60 -7.58
C ILE A 263 -12.85 12.44 -6.34
N THR A 264 -12.92 11.79 -5.18
CA THR A 264 -12.44 12.31 -3.89
C THR A 264 -11.47 11.30 -3.30
N LEU A 265 -10.20 11.70 -3.16
CA LEU A 265 -9.08 10.85 -2.72
C LEU A 265 -8.37 11.48 -1.54
N ALA A 266 -8.12 10.70 -0.50
CA ALA A 266 -7.35 11.10 0.67
C ALA A 266 -6.32 10.03 1.07
N ASP A 267 -5.27 10.43 1.82
CA ASP A 267 -4.49 9.50 2.66
C ASP A 267 -5.04 9.65 4.09
N ASP A 268 -5.63 8.59 4.65
CA ASP A 268 -6.39 8.64 5.89
C ASP A 268 -6.26 7.36 6.73
N VAL A 269 -5.38 7.39 7.71
CA VAL A 269 -5.21 6.29 8.67
C VAL A 269 -6.40 6.12 9.62
N THR A 270 -7.27 7.13 9.73
CA THR A 270 -8.44 7.09 10.64
C THR A 270 -9.69 6.49 10.00
N HIS A 271 -9.63 6.16 8.72
CA HIS A 271 -10.74 5.49 8.03
C HIS A 271 -11.03 4.12 8.69
N PRO A 272 -12.29 3.74 8.92
CA PRO A 272 -12.66 2.52 9.66
C PRO A 272 -12.11 1.21 9.08
N MET A 273 -11.85 1.18 7.77
CA MET A 273 -11.26 0.02 7.08
C MET A 273 -9.74 0.13 6.92
N ALA A 274 -9.09 1.22 7.34
CA ALA A 274 -7.65 1.38 7.17
C ALA A 274 -6.86 0.40 8.06
N ILE A 275 -5.59 0.21 7.71
CA ILE A 275 -4.62 -0.56 8.50
C ILE A 275 -3.41 0.33 8.75
N GLY A 276 -2.81 0.28 9.93
CA GLY A 276 -1.54 0.95 10.21
C GLY A 276 -1.53 1.65 11.55
N ILE A 277 -0.49 2.45 11.76
CA ILE A 277 -0.25 3.21 12.99
C ILE A 277 -0.38 4.71 12.74
N GLY A 278 -0.75 5.46 13.81
CA GLY A 278 -1.09 6.87 13.75
C GLY A 278 0.09 7.85 13.64
N PHE A 279 1.31 7.39 13.33
CA PHE A 279 2.48 8.23 13.12
C PHE A 279 3.43 7.62 12.09
N ASP A 280 4.35 8.42 11.58
CA ASP A 280 5.31 8.03 10.56
C ASP A 280 6.70 7.70 11.12
N ALA A 281 7.64 7.39 10.23
CA ALA A 281 9.01 7.03 10.60
C ALA A 281 9.82 8.18 11.22
N GLU A 282 9.37 9.43 11.10
CA GLU A 282 9.98 10.63 11.70
C GLU A 282 9.29 11.07 13.01
N GLY A 283 8.32 10.26 13.50
CA GLY A 283 7.53 10.58 14.69
C GLY A 283 6.53 11.72 14.46
N THR A 284 6.18 12.02 13.23
CA THR A 284 5.12 12.97 12.92
C THR A 284 3.76 12.26 12.97
N PRO A 285 2.80 12.75 13.77
CA PRO A 285 1.45 12.22 13.76
C PRO A 285 0.82 12.29 12.38
N LYS A 286 0.16 11.19 11.97
CA LYS A 286 -0.62 11.13 10.74
C LYS A 286 -1.93 11.90 10.91
N ARG A 287 -2.44 12.41 9.81
CA ARG A 287 -3.76 13.04 9.71
C ARG A 287 -4.40 12.68 8.37
N ARG A 288 -5.71 12.90 8.25
CA ARG A 288 -6.37 12.84 6.94
C ARG A 288 -5.80 13.95 6.05
N VAL A 289 -5.27 13.58 4.91
CA VAL A 289 -4.74 14.49 3.88
C VAL A 289 -5.57 14.33 2.62
N GLU A 290 -6.38 15.33 2.30
CA GLU A 290 -7.13 15.33 1.06
C GLU A 290 -6.18 15.64 -0.12
N LEU A 291 -6.06 14.70 -1.03
CA LEU A 291 -5.26 14.82 -2.24
C LEU A 291 -6.11 15.36 -3.40
N VAL A 292 -7.35 14.87 -3.51
CA VAL A 292 -8.36 15.34 -4.47
C VAL A 292 -9.67 15.47 -3.74
N ARG A 293 -10.37 16.59 -3.94
CA ARG A 293 -11.71 16.86 -3.43
C ARG A 293 -12.64 17.21 -4.59
N GLY A 294 -13.58 16.34 -4.90
CA GLY A 294 -14.54 16.58 -5.98
C GLY A 294 -13.87 16.94 -7.31
N GLY A 295 -12.81 16.22 -7.69
CA GLY A 295 -12.04 16.45 -8.92
C GLY A 295 -10.96 17.53 -8.83
N VAL A 296 -10.94 18.33 -7.76
CA VAL A 296 -9.95 19.40 -7.58
C VAL A 296 -8.76 18.87 -6.79
N THR A 297 -7.54 19.05 -7.31
CA THR A 297 -6.31 18.73 -6.58
C THR A 297 -6.21 19.63 -5.35
N ALA A 298 -6.22 19.02 -4.14
CA ALA A 298 -6.38 19.72 -2.88
C ALA A 298 -5.10 19.74 -2.04
N GLY A 299 -4.23 18.73 -2.15
CA GLY A 299 -3.07 18.62 -1.29
C GLY A 299 -2.00 17.66 -1.79
N LEU A 300 -0.93 17.58 -1.02
CA LEU A 300 0.21 16.71 -1.22
C LEU A 300 0.54 15.99 0.08
N ILE A 301 1.21 14.86 -0.02
CA ILE A 301 1.86 14.21 1.13
C ILE A 301 3.29 14.71 1.27
N HIS A 302 3.70 14.93 2.53
CA HIS A 302 5.01 15.43 2.88
C HIS A 302 5.64 14.62 4.02
N ASP A 303 6.92 14.34 3.90
CA ASP A 303 7.81 14.12 5.04
C ASP A 303 8.30 15.47 5.59
N ARG A 304 9.11 15.49 6.64
CA ARG A 304 9.61 16.74 7.22
C ARG A 304 10.60 17.47 6.29
N ARG A 305 11.35 16.73 5.48
CA ARG A 305 12.30 17.29 4.52
C ARG A 305 11.59 18.07 3.41
N THR A 306 10.65 17.43 2.73
CA THR A 306 9.89 18.05 1.64
C THR A 306 8.96 19.15 2.15
N ALA A 307 8.44 19.02 3.35
CA ALA A 307 7.67 20.07 4.03
C ALA A 307 8.54 21.33 4.24
N LYS A 308 9.77 21.17 4.76
CA LYS A 308 10.73 22.29 4.89
C LYS A 308 11.06 22.94 3.54
N ALA A 309 11.37 22.13 2.53
CA ALA A 309 11.76 22.62 1.20
C ALA A 309 10.65 23.42 0.53
N LEU A 310 9.38 23.01 0.72
CA LEU A 310 8.21 23.63 0.08
C LEU A 310 7.44 24.58 1.00
N ASN A 311 8.00 24.93 2.17
CA ASN A 311 7.35 25.77 3.19
C ASN A 311 5.94 25.29 3.56
N ALA A 312 5.80 23.98 3.75
CA ALA A 312 4.59 23.27 4.14
C ALA A 312 4.77 22.59 5.52
N GLU A 313 3.74 21.88 5.96
CA GLU A 313 3.79 21.02 7.14
C GLU A 313 3.92 19.55 6.74
N SER A 314 4.69 18.76 7.50
CA SER A 314 4.70 17.31 7.33
C SER A 314 3.30 16.72 7.53
N THR A 315 2.96 15.76 6.73
CA THR A 315 1.65 15.09 6.77
C THR A 315 1.67 13.74 7.52
N GLY A 316 2.86 13.37 8.04
CA GLY A 316 3.04 12.08 8.70
C GLY A 316 3.17 10.92 7.70
N ASN A 317 3.83 11.16 6.58
CA ASN A 317 4.00 10.19 5.50
C ASN A 317 5.46 9.79 5.25
N ALA A 318 6.37 10.06 6.19
CA ALA A 318 7.75 9.60 6.10
C ALA A 318 7.82 8.06 6.24
N VAL A 319 8.60 7.41 5.38
CA VAL A 319 8.86 5.98 5.42
C VAL A 319 10.35 5.73 5.55
N ALA A 320 10.74 4.88 6.49
CA ALA A 320 12.15 4.52 6.69
C ALA A 320 12.76 3.93 5.40
N GLY A 321 13.92 4.43 5.00
CA GLY A 321 14.61 4.00 3.79
C GLY A 321 14.02 4.54 2.47
N ALA A 322 12.93 5.28 2.47
CA ALA A 322 12.31 5.83 1.26
C ALA A 322 12.90 7.18 0.80
N GLY A 323 14.02 7.61 1.36
CA GLY A 323 14.63 8.94 1.10
C GLY A 323 14.67 9.38 -0.37
N PRO A 324 15.00 8.52 -1.35
CA PRO A 324 14.97 8.89 -2.77
C PRO A 324 13.57 9.20 -3.30
N PHE A 325 12.52 8.65 -2.70
CA PHE A 325 11.13 8.86 -3.11
C PHE A 325 10.43 9.98 -2.32
N GLY A 326 10.95 10.35 -1.14
CA GLY A 326 10.29 11.27 -0.21
C GLY A 326 9.15 10.59 0.55
N ALA A 327 8.07 11.35 0.82
CA ALA A 327 6.88 10.84 1.46
C ALA A 327 6.18 9.76 0.61
N LEU A 328 5.63 8.73 1.25
CA LEU A 328 4.87 7.70 0.55
C LEU A 328 3.46 7.55 1.16
N PRO A 329 2.44 7.26 0.33
CA PRO A 329 1.09 7.04 0.83
C PRO A 329 1.05 5.74 1.63
N ALA A 330 0.28 5.74 2.71
CA ALA A 330 0.10 4.56 3.55
C ALA A 330 -1.36 4.08 3.56
N ASN A 331 -2.32 5.00 3.49
CA ASN A 331 -3.74 4.71 3.68
C ASN A 331 -4.60 5.47 2.66
N LEU A 332 -4.39 5.21 1.37
CA LEU A 332 -5.21 5.84 0.34
C LEU A 332 -6.66 5.36 0.43
N VAL A 333 -7.57 6.32 0.45
CA VAL A 333 -9.02 6.12 0.45
C VAL A 333 -9.60 6.87 -0.73
N LEU A 334 -10.13 6.12 -1.70
CA LEU A 334 -11.00 6.67 -2.74
C LEU A 334 -12.43 6.53 -2.25
N GLU A 335 -13.17 7.63 -2.16
CA GLU A 335 -14.55 7.60 -1.71
C GLU A 335 -15.41 6.74 -2.66
N ALA A 336 -16.24 5.87 -2.08
CA ALA A 336 -17.15 5.04 -2.84
C ALA A 336 -18.27 5.88 -3.46
N GLY A 337 -18.70 5.48 -4.66
CA GLY A 337 -19.93 5.96 -5.25
C GLY A 337 -21.14 5.14 -4.83
N ASP A 338 -22.21 5.24 -5.58
CA ASP A 338 -23.50 4.59 -5.32
C ASP A 338 -23.82 3.45 -6.32
N SER A 339 -22.99 3.24 -7.33
CA SER A 339 -23.24 2.22 -8.35
C SER A 339 -22.93 0.81 -7.84
N ALA A 340 -23.95 -0.03 -7.75
CA ALA A 340 -23.81 -1.44 -7.38
C ALA A 340 -23.33 -2.33 -8.54
N ASP A 341 -23.54 -1.91 -9.79
CA ASP A 341 -23.16 -2.64 -11.00
C ASP A 341 -22.65 -1.66 -12.08
N LEU A 342 -21.33 -1.54 -12.16
CA LEU A 342 -20.68 -0.71 -13.17
C LEU A 342 -20.67 -1.36 -14.55
N VAL A 343 -20.76 -2.69 -14.63
CA VAL A 343 -20.77 -3.43 -15.89
C VAL A 343 -22.05 -3.13 -16.67
N ALA A 344 -23.17 -2.99 -15.98
CA ALA A 344 -24.46 -2.67 -16.61
C ALA A 344 -24.45 -1.34 -17.39
N GLY A 345 -23.56 -0.42 -17.07
CA GLY A 345 -23.39 0.86 -17.76
C GLY A 345 -22.48 0.86 -18.98
N VAL A 346 -21.85 -0.27 -19.31
CA VAL A 346 -20.88 -0.39 -20.41
C VAL A 346 -21.60 -0.73 -21.71
N GLU A 347 -21.47 0.11 -22.74
CA GLU A 347 -22.00 -0.22 -24.07
C GLU A 347 -21.10 -1.26 -24.77
N ARG A 348 -19.81 -0.97 -24.90
CA ARG A 348 -18.79 -1.90 -25.37
C ARG A 348 -17.43 -1.60 -24.73
N GLY A 349 -16.95 -2.52 -23.89
CA GLY A 349 -15.75 -2.29 -23.10
C GLY A 349 -15.18 -3.57 -22.53
N LEU A 350 -14.31 -3.43 -21.54
CA LEU A 350 -13.65 -4.56 -20.88
C LEU A 350 -13.82 -4.49 -19.37
N LEU A 351 -14.11 -5.63 -18.76
CA LEU A 351 -13.92 -5.83 -17.32
C LEU A 351 -12.48 -6.33 -17.09
N VAL A 352 -11.69 -5.62 -16.31
CA VAL A 352 -10.28 -5.95 -16.02
C VAL A 352 -10.12 -6.17 -14.53
N THR A 353 -9.58 -7.33 -14.14
CA THR A 353 -9.50 -7.71 -12.72
C THR A 353 -8.14 -7.45 -12.09
N ASP A 354 -7.06 -7.39 -12.88
CA ASP A 354 -5.72 -7.14 -12.35
C ASP A 354 -4.82 -6.45 -13.38
N LEU A 355 -3.94 -5.56 -12.91
CA LEU A 355 -2.88 -4.93 -13.68
C LEU A 355 -1.53 -5.42 -13.17
N TRP A 356 -0.68 -5.83 -14.09
CA TRP A 356 0.59 -6.48 -13.78
C TRP A 356 1.76 -5.85 -14.53
N TYR A 357 2.93 -5.94 -13.92
CA TYR A 357 4.19 -5.50 -14.53
C TYR A 357 4.17 -4.05 -15.01
N THR A 358 3.50 -3.22 -14.24
CA THR A 358 3.33 -1.78 -14.53
C THR A 358 4.62 -1.00 -14.34
N ARG A 359 4.88 -0.05 -15.24
CA ARG A 359 6.06 0.82 -15.21
C ARG A 359 5.67 2.22 -15.63
N ILE A 360 6.15 3.21 -14.88
CA ILE A 360 6.03 4.61 -15.28
C ILE A 360 6.94 4.90 -16.47
N LEU A 361 6.41 5.55 -17.48
CA LEU A 361 7.14 6.03 -18.65
C LEU A 361 7.39 7.54 -18.57
N ASP A 362 6.39 8.27 -18.10
CA ASP A 362 6.48 9.72 -17.91
C ASP A 362 5.70 10.12 -16.64
N PRO A 363 6.38 10.55 -15.56
CA PRO A 363 5.72 10.93 -14.33
C PRO A 363 4.92 12.24 -14.44
N ARG A 364 5.26 13.16 -15.35
CA ARG A 364 4.54 14.43 -15.51
C ARG A 364 3.17 14.26 -16.13
N THR A 365 3.03 13.33 -17.06
CA THR A 365 1.77 12.99 -17.72
C THR A 365 1.15 11.71 -17.20
N MET A 366 1.81 11.08 -16.22
CA MET A 366 1.40 9.80 -15.63
C MET A 366 1.16 8.70 -16.66
N VAL A 367 1.98 8.67 -17.71
CA VAL A 367 1.92 7.60 -18.70
C VAL A 367 2.57 6.35 -18.12
N VAL A 368 1.77 5.30 -18.02
CA VAL A 368 2.14 3.99 -17.49
C VAL A 368 1.92 2.92 -18.56
N THR A 369 2.86 1.98 -18.68
CA THR A 369 2.68 0.77 -19.47
C THR A 369 2.60 -0.43 -18.54
N GLY A 370 1.88 -1.47 -18.96
CA GLY A 370 1.72 -2.69 -18.19
C GLY A 370 0.94 -3.74 -18.96
N LEU A 371 0.56 -4.79 -18.25
CA LEU A 371 -0.22 -5.91 -18.73
C LEU A 371 -1.48 -6.06 -17.89
N THR A 372 -2.55 -6.58 -18.48
CA THR A 372 -3.64 -7.18 -17.72
C THR A 372 -3.26 -8.59 -17.30
N ARG A 373 -3.89 -9.11 -16.25
CA ARG A 373 -3.66 -10.46 -15.74
C ARG A 373 -4.90 -11.02 -15.03
N ASN A 374 -4.96 -12.32 -14.88
CA ASN A 374 -5.95 -13.06 -14.07
C ASN A 374 -7.41 -12.80 -14.44
N GLY A 375 -7.69 -12.39 -15.66
CA GLY A 375 -9.03 -12.24 -16.21
C GLY A 375 -9.27 -10.87 -16.85
N VAL A 376 -9.66 -10.93 -18.10
CA VAL A 376 -10.18 -9.82 -18.90
C VAL A 376 -11.40 -10.34 -19.65
N TRP A 377 -12.49 -9.61 -19.61
CA TRP A 377 -13.72 -10.00 -20.31
C TRP A 377 -14.23 -8.86 -21.17
N LEU A 378 -14.66 -9.21 -22.38
CA LEU A 378 -15.42 -8.31 -23.22
C LEU A 378 -16.82 -8.11 -22.60
N VAL A 379 -17.23 -6.86 -22.52
CA VAL A 379 -18.57 -6.44 -22.09
C VAL A 379 -19.24 -5.77 -23.28
N GLU A 380 -20.47 -6.20 -23.60
CA GLU A 380 -21.33 -5.58 -24.60
C GLU A 380 -22.75 -5.46 -24.03
N ASP A 381 -23.39 -4.29 -24.24
CA ASP A 381 -24.74 -3.98 -23.77
C ASP A 381 -24.96 -4.33 -22.29
N GLY A 382 -23.99 -3.95 -21.43
CA GLY A 382 -24.06 -4.17 -19.99
C GLY A 382 -23.89 -5.60 -19.52
N ARG A 383 -23.34 -6.50 -20.37
CA ARG A 383 -23.17 -7.92 -20.05
C ARG A 383 -21.79 -8.42 -20.42
N VAL A 384 -21.22 -9.25 -19.55
CA VAL A 384 -20.00 -10.00 -19.87
C VAL A 384 -20.34 -11.02 -20.98
N VAL A 385 -19.64 -10.95 -22.11
CA VAL A 385 -19.93 -11.75 -23.31
C VAL A 385 -18.94 -12.92 -23.47
N ARG A 386 -17.65 -12.65 -23.32
CA ARG A 386 -16.60 -13.66 -23.48
C ARG A 386 -15.29 -13.22 -22.84
N PRO A 387 -14.42 -14.18 -22.49
CA PRO A 387 -13.06 -13.86 -22.05
C PRO A 387 -12.18 -13.38 -23.22
N VAL A 388 -11.20 -12.59 -22.88
CA VAL A 388 -10.20 -12.02 -23.80
C VAL A 388 -8.80 -12.37 -23.29
N THR A 389 -7.89 -12.67 -24.19
CA THR A 389 -6.47 -12.88 -23.87
C THR A 389 -5.89 -11.63 -23.20
N ASN A 390 -4.91 -11.82 -22.33
CA ASN A 390 -4.26 -10.69 -21.65
C ASN A 390 -3.72 -9.67 -22.65
N LEU A 391 -3.84 -8.42 -22.31
CA LEU A 391 -3.52 -7.28 -23.15
C LEU A 391 -2.38 -6.46 -22.55
N ARG A 392 -1.54 -5.90 -23.39
CA ARG A 392 -0.63 -4.81 -23.06
C ARG A 392 -1.37 -3.49 -23.14
N PHE A 393 -1.12 -2.59 -22.21
CA PHE A 393 -1.64 -1.23 -22.26
C PHE A 393 -0.51 -0.20 -22.13
N THR A 394 -0.79 1.01 -22.64
CA THR A 394 -0.02 2.22 -22.36
C THR A 394 -1.03 3.35 -22.20
N GLN A 395 -1.20 3.82 -20.98
CA GLN A 395 -2.26 4.74 -20.59
C GLN A 395 -1.74 5.85 -19.70
N SER A 396 -2.20 7.08 -19.92
CA SER A 396 -2.06 8.14 -18.94
C SER A 396 -3.12 7.96 -17.86
N TYR A 397 -2.71 7.69 -16.63
CA TYR A 397 -3.62 7.57 -15.49
C TYR A 397 -4.31 8.89 -15.16
N LEU A 398 -3.62 10.00 -15.47
CA LEU A 398 -4.21 11.33 -15.32
C LEU A 398 -5.35 11.56 -16.32
N GLU A 399 -5.14 11.21 -17.61
CA GLU A 399 -6.19 11.29 -18.63
C GLU A 399 -7.36 10.33 -18.32
N ALA A 400 -7.08 9.14 -17.79
CA ALA A 400 -8.10 8.15 -17.46
C ALA A 400 -9.06 8.62 -16.35
N LEU A 401 -8.61 9.53 -15.48
CA LEU A 401 -9.39 10.10 -14.39
C LEU A 401 -9.75 11.58 -14.60
N ALA A 402 -9.46 12.16 -15.78
CA ALA A 402 -9.72 13.57 -16.11
C ALA A 402 -11.24 13.90 -16.10
N PRO A 403 -11.61 15.18 -16.04
CA PRO A 403 -13.01 15.59 -16.09
C PRO A 403 -13.78 14.96 -17.26
N GLY A 404 -14.88 14.25 -16.96
CA GLY A 404 -15.72 13.56 -17.93
C GLY A 404 -15.18 12.18 -18.39
N ALA A 405 -14.03 11.73 -17.88
CA ALA A 405 -13.48 10.42 -18.20
C ALA A 405 -13.97 9.29 -17.27
N VAL A 406 -14.49 9.61 -16.09
CA VAL A 406 -15.08 8.63 -15.17
C VAL A 406 -16.57 8.53 -15.43
N ARG A 407 -17.06 7.33 -15.77
CA ARG A 407 -18.47 7.03 -16.03
C ARG A 407 -19.21 6.60 -14.78
N GLY A 408 -18.49 6.05 -13.80
CA GLY A 408 -19.05 5.63 -12.53
C GLY A 408 -18.00 5.20 -11.53
N VAL A 409 -18.36 5.37 -10.25
CA VAL A 409 -17.61 4.89 -9.10
C VAL A 409 -18.47 3.86 -8.38
N GLY A 410 -17.90 2.70 -8.08
CA GLY A 410 -18.62 1.59 -7.45
C GLY A 410 -18.93 1.84 -5.99
N SER A 411 -19.93 1.14 -5.47
CA SER A 411 -20.25 1.08 -4.05
C SER A 411 -19.50 -0.03 -3.30
N ASP A 412 -18.64 -0.78 -3.99
CA ASP A 412 -17.92 -1.98 -3.57
C ASP A 412 -16.55 -1.69 -2.92
N ALA A 413 -16.42 -0.53 -2.25
CA ALA A 413 -15.16 -0.18 -1.61
C ALA A 413 -14.66 -1.30 -0.69
N THR A 414 -13.43 -1.70 -0.90
CA THR A 414 -12.78 -2.78 -0.14
C THR A 414 -11.35 -2.42 0.21
N LEU A 415 -10.85 -3.01 1.29
CA LEU A 415 -9.46 -2.89 1.68
C LEU A 415 -8.59 -3.82 0.82
N VAL A 416 -7.65 -3.25 0.13
CA VAL A 416 -6.59 -3.96 -0.57
C VAL A 416 -5.27 -3.67 0.13
N GLY A 417 -4.66 -4.69 0.74
CA GLY A 417 -3.39 -4.55 1.45
C GLY A 417 -2.26 -4.15 0.51
N SER A 418 -1.39 -3.26 0.98
CA SER A 418 -0.18 -2.85 0.26
C SER A 418 1.01 -3.70 0.72
N ALA A 419 1.50 -4.57 -0.13
CA ALA A 419 2.71 -5.36 0.11
C ALA A 419 4.01 -4.58 -0.19
N THR A 420 3.93 -3.37 -0.74
CA THR A 420 5.08 -2.71 -1.36
C THR A 420 5.85 -1.79 -0.41
N PHE A 421 5.20 -1.12 0.55
CA PHE A 421 5.82 -0.05 1.34
C PHE A 421 5.55 -0.13 2.85
N GLY A 422 5.31 -1.29 3.41
CA GLY A 422 5.10 -1.47 4.85
C GLY A 422 3.63 -1.50 5.26
N PHE A 423 3.35 -1.15 6.53
CA PHE A 423 2.00 -1.17 7.06
C PHE A 423 1.11 -0.12 6.43
N GLY A 424 0.00 -0.58 5.92
CA GLY A 424 -1.00 0.25 5.32
C GLY A 424 -1.84 -0.54 4.34
N GLY A 425 -2.82 0.10 3.77
CA GLY A 425 -3.70 -0.49 2.79
C GLY A 425 -4.57 0.58 2.14
N TYR A 426 -5.09 0.27 0.97
CA TYR A 426 -5.90 1.18 0.20
C TYR A 426 -7.35 0.75 0.27
N VAL A 427 -8.24 1.66 0.58
CA VAL A 427 -9.69 1.44 0.56
C VAL A 427 -10.24 2.03 -0.72
N VAL A 428 -10.62 1.18 -1.64
CA VAL A 428 -10.98 1.62 -2.99
C VAL A 428 -12.16 0.83 -3.56
N PRO A 429 -13.07 1.50 -4.28
CA PRO A 429 -14.10 0.87 -5.08
C PRO A 429 -13.61 0.52 -6.49
N SER A 430 -14.42 -0.18 -7.25
CA SER A 430 -14.28 -0.32 -8.71
C SER A 430 -14.53 1.01 -9.43
N LEU A 431 -13.95 1.18 -10.62
CA LEU A 431 -14.15 2.36 -11.48
C LEU A 431 -14.58 1.96 -12.88
N HIS A 432 -15.56 2.66 -13.42
CA HIS A 432 -15.93 2.62 -14.84
C HIS A 432 -15.33 3.86 -15.54
N LEU A 433 -14.42 3.63 -16.48
CA LEU A 433 -13.70 4.67 -17.21
C LEU A 433 -14.06 4.67 -18.68
N ALA A 434 -14.22 5.85 -19.27
CA ALA A 434 -14.65 6.04 -20.64
C ALA A 434 -13.66 5.51 -21.68
N SER A 435 -12.37 5.42 -21.33
CA SER A 435 -11.34 5.01 -22.30
C SER A 435 -10.07 4.50 -21.62
N TRP A 436 -9.57 3.38 -22.11
CA TRP A 436 -8.26 2.84 -21.75
C TRP A 436 -7.56 2.31 -23.01
N ASN A 437 -6.29 2.64 -23.18
CA ASN A 437 -5.55 2.33 -24.41
C ASN A 437 -4.78 1.01 -24.31
N PHE A 438 -5.26 0.00 -25.00
CA PHE A 438 -4.59 -1.28 -25.17
C PHE A 438 -3.76 -1.28 -26.46
N THR A 439 -2.47 -1.64 -26.36
CA THR A 439 -1.47 -1.47 -27.42
C THR A 439 -1.05 -2.79 -28.04
N GLY A 440 -1.58 -3.91 -27.59
CA GLY A 440 -1.30 -5.25 -28.15
C GLY A 440 -1.68 -6.37 -27.20
N GLY A 441 -1.58 -7.60 -27.68
CA GLY A 441 -1.70 -8.79 -26.86
C GLY A 441 -0.47 -8.98 -25.97
N ALA A 442 -0.67 -9.58 -24.80
CA ALA A 442 0.40 -10.04 -23.92
C ALA A 442 0.44 -11.58 -24.01
N LYS A 443 1.46 -12.12 -24.66
CA LYS A 443 1.75 -13.55 -24.52
C LYS A 443 2.39 -13.72 -23.13
N GLY A 444 1.65 -14.34 -22.22
CA GLY A 444 2.08 -14.68 -20.87
C GLY A 444 2.99 -15.89 -20.83
#